data_73bed1134e820f66cfadda49abdb3443
#
_entry.id   73bed1134e820f66cfadda49abdb3443
#
_cell.length_a   1.000
_cell.length_b   1.000
_cell.length_c   1.000
_cell.angle_alpha   90.00
_cell.angle_beta   90.00
_cell.angle_gamma   90.00
#
_symmetry.space_group_name_H-M   'P 1'
#
loop_
_entity.id
_entity.type
_entity.pdbx_description
1 polymer ?
#
loop_
_entity_poly.entity_id
_entity_poly.type
_entity_poly.pdbx_seq_one_letter_code
_entity_poly.pdbx_strand_id
1 'polypeptide(L)'
;MAKKFGDKLRRFNPFTRPATLEELPKPLPANPDQRLVKVYVEGYEDVAFWRGIFDHFQNPYLRFEISVPNRADLPKGKKVLMGMIPRSSEELILCVDSDFDFLFADRTEQSREVNAARYMFHTYAYATENFLCYAPSLHNVCVKATKNLSL
;
A
#
# COMPACT_ATOMS: atom_id res chain seq x y z
N MET A 1 29.44 -7.59 8.24
CA MET A 1 28.55 -6.46 7.83
C MET A 1 27.06 -6.79 7.77
N ALA A 2 26.63 -7.99 8.09
CA ALA A 2 25.21 -8.41 8.00
C ALA A 2 24.29 -7.98 9.17
N LYS A 3 24.84 -7.54 10.30
CA LYS A 3 24.05 -7.19 11.51
C LYS A 3 23.26 -5.87 11.43
N LYS A 4 23.64 -4.93 10.56
CA LYS A 4 22.96 -3.62 10.46
C LYS A 4 21.66 -3.65 9.64
N PHE A 5 21.45 -4.66 8.81
CA PHE A 5 20.27 -4.75 7.95
C PHE A 5 19.05 -5.33 8.69
N GLY A 6 19.27 -6.32 9.57
CA GLY A 6 18.21 -6.93 10.36
C GLY A 6 17.57 -6.01 11.41
N ASP A 7 18.32 -5.03 11.93
CA ASP A 7 17.80 -4.08 12.94
C ASP A 7 16.88 -3.00 12.34
N LYS A 8 17.06 -2.64 11.07
CA LYS A 8 16.15 -1.71 10.38
C LYS A 8 14.80 -2.34 10.08
N LEU A 9 14.79 -3.62 9.72
CA LEU A 9 13.56 -4.38 9.46
C LEU A 9 12.73 -4.62 10.73
N ARG A 10 13.35 -4.70 11.89
CA ARG A 10 12.64 -4.83 13.18
C ARG A 10 11.93 -3.56 13.64
N ARG A 11 12.28 -2.39 13.09
CA ARG A 11 11.68 -1.10 13.46
C ARG A 11 10.47 -0.71 12.61
N PHE A 12 10.33 -1.28 11.42
CA PHE A 12 9.21 -1.02 10.54
C PHE A 12 8.22 -2.19 10.63
N ASN A 13 7.10 -1.95 11.29
CA ASN A 13 5.95 -2.82 11.17
C ASN A 13 5.00 -2.16 10.15
N PRO A 14 4.88 -2.66 8.93
CA PRO A 14 4.00 -2.10 7.92
C PRO A 14 2.52 -2.14 8.34
N PHE A 15 2.23 -2.90 9.40
CA PHE A 15 0.89 -3.07 9.95
C PHE A 15 0.56 -2.13 11.13
N THR A 16 1.44 -1.21 11.50
CA THR A 16 1.09 -0.14 12.45
C THR A 16 0.71 1.10 11.66
N ARG A 17 -0.56 1.49 11.72
CA ARG A 17 -1.04 2.75 11.15
C ARG A 17 -0.22 3.90 11.76
N PRO A 18 0.48 4.71 10.96
CA PRO A 18 1.15 5.88 11.49
C PRO A 18 0.10 6.86 11.99
N ALA A 19 0.28 7.37 13.20
CA ALA A 19 -0.65 8.33 13.80
C ALA A 19 -0.58 9.69 13.10
N THR A 20 0.56 9.98 12.44
CA THR A 20 0.80 11.23 11.71
C THR A 20 1.56 10.99 10.41
N LEU A 21 1.46 11.95 9.49
CA LEU A 21 2.25 11.98 8.24
C LEU A 21 3.78 11.95 8.49
N GLU A 22 4.23 12.43 9.64
CA GLU A 22 5.65 12.47 10.03
C GLU A 22 6.20 11.10 10.44
N GLU A 23 5.33 10.18 10.84
CA GLU A 23 5.69 8.80 11.20
C GLU A 23 5.80 7.88 9.98
N LEU A 24 5.42 8.36 8.81
CA LEU A 24 5.65 7.62 7.56
C LEU A 24 7.16 7.46 7.33
N PRO A 25 7.65 6.26 7.01
CA PRO A 25 9.05 6.09 6.65
C PRO A 25 9.38 7.06 5.53
N LYS A 26 10.41 7.87 5.75
CA LYS A 26 10.91 8.77 4.70
C LYS A 26 11.34 7.90 3.51
N PRO A 27 10.98 8.29 2.29
CA PRO A 27 11.45 7.57 1.12
C PRO A 27 12.97 7.48 1.13
N LEU A 28 13.49 6.32 0.75
CA LEU A 28 14.92 6.14 0.58
C LEU A 28 15.47 7.21 -0.36
N PRO A 29 16.70 7.72 -0.14
CA PRO A 29 17.31 8.69 -1.02
C PRO A 29 17.29 8.15 -2.45
N ALA A 30 16.88 8.99 -3.39
CA ALA A 30 16.78 8.63 -4.79
C ALA A 30 18.15 8.22 -5.33
N ASN A 31 18.25 6.98 -5.82
CA ASN A 31 19.36 6.59 -6.67
C ASN A 31 19.00 7.04 -8.11
N PRO A 32 19.82 7.86 -8.79
CA PRO A 32 19.53 8.36 -10.12
C PRO A 32 19.35 7.25 -11.17
N ASP A 33 19.90 6.07 -10.92
CA ASP A 33 19.81 4.92 -11.82
C ASP A 33 18.52 4.11 -11.67
N GLN A 34 17.65 4.47 -10.73
CA GLN A 34 16.39 3.77 -10.51
C GLN A 34 15.28 4.35 -11.39
N ARG A 35 14.58 3.45 -12.11
CA ARG A 35 13.36 3.82 -12.82
C ARG A 35 12.25 4.13 -11.82
N LEU A 36 11.64 5.31 -11.96
CA LEU A 36 10.52 5.74 -11.13
C LEU A 36 9.23 5.05 -11.57
N VAL A 37 8.55 4.40 -10.64
CA VAL A 37 7.21 3.84 -10.83
C VAL A 37 6.25 4.61 -9.92
N LYS A 38 5.26 5.25 -10.51
CA LYS A 38 4.17 5.90 -9.79
C LYS A 38 3.15 4.86 -9.36
N VAL A 39 2.74 4.93 -8.11
CA VAL A 39 1.71 4.06 -7.55
C VAL A 39 0.58 4.91 -7.00
N TYR A 40 -0.61 4.75 -7.55
CA TYR A 40 -1.79 5.41 -7.02
C TYR A 40 -2.60 4.46 -6.15
N VAL A 41 -3.03 4.98 -4.99
CA VAL A 41 -3.87 4.30 -4.00
C VAL A 41 -5.18 5.05 -3.80
N GLU A 42 -6.19 4.42 -3.21
CA GLU A 42 -7.53 4.99 -3.06
C GLU A 42 -7.57 6.18 -2.10
N GLY A 43 -6.89 6.02 -0.96
CA GLY A 43 -6.87 7.01 0.12
C GLY A 43 -5.48 7.21 0.72
N TYR A 44 -5.34 8.24 1.54
CA TYR A 44 -4.09 8.50 2.27
C TYR A 44 -3.77 7.42 3.30
N GLU A 45 -4.80 6.79 3.85
CA GLU A 45 -4.74 5.69 4.79
C GLU A 45 -4.05 4.45 4.21
N ASP A 46 -4.17 4.23 2.90
CA ASP A 46 -3.60 3.08 2.20
C ASP A 46 -2.12 3.25 1.85
N VAL A 47 -1.63 4.50 1.84
CA VAL A 47 -0.24 4.81 1.46
C VAL A 47 0.77 4.04 2.29
N ALA A 48 0.56 3.95 3.61
CA ALA A 48 1.48 3.26 4.50
C ALA A 48 1.50 1.75 4.27
N PHE A 49 0.33 1.15 4.03
CA PHE A 49 0.19 -0.27 3.75
C PHE A 49 0.91 -0.65 2.46
N TRP A 50 0.58 0.01 1.35
CA TRP A 50 1.17 -0.28 0.05
C TRP A 50 2.67 0.03 -0.01
N ARG A 51 3.12 1.09 0.68
CA ARG A 51 4.56 1.37 0.82
C ARG A 51 5.27 0.22 1.51
N GLY A 52 4.72 -0.31 2.59
CA GLY A 52 5.29 -1.48 3.26
C GLY A 52 5.43 -2.69 2.35
N ILE A 53 4.46 -2.91 1.47
CA ILE A 53 4.49 -4.00 0.47
C ILE A 53 5.61 -3.76 -0.55
N PHE A 54 5.66 -2.60 -1.20
CA PHE A 54 6.65 -2.31 -2.24
C PHE A 54 8.09 -2.24 -1.67
N ASP A 55 8.26 -1.67 -0.49
CA ASP A 55 9.57 -1.61 0.18
C ASP A 55 10.09 -2.99 0.60
N HIS A 56 9.18 -3.94 0.86
CA HIS A 56 9.56 -5.31 1.19
C HIS A 56 10.30 -6.00 0.03
N PHE A 57 9.94 -5.73 -1.20
CA PHE A 57 10.55 -6.36 -2.37
C PHE A 57 11.92 -5.78 -2.74
N GLN A 58 12.33 -4.64 -2.18
CA GLN A 58 13.67 -4.02 -2.30
C GLN A 58 14.31 -4.15 -3.69
N ASN A 59 13.59 -3.75 -4.72
CA ASN A 59 14.11 -3.81 -6.07
C ASN A 59 15.18 -2.72 -6.29
N PRO A 60 16.44 -3.08 -6.62
CA PRO A 60 17.51 -2.10 -6.79
C PRO A 60 17.34 -1.22 -8.03
N TYR A 61 16.52 -1.62 -8.99
CA TYR A 61 16.31 -0.91 -10.26
C TYR A 61 15.02 -0.09 -10.29
N LEU A 62 14.16 -0.24 -9.30
CA LEU A 62 12.86 0.45 -9.25
C LEU A 62 12.74 1.27 -7.98
N ARG A 63 12.17 2.46 -8.13
CA ARG A 63 11.74 3.31 -7.03
C ARG A 63 10.25 3.56 -7.13
N PHE A 64 9.52 3.27 -6.08
CA PHE A 64 8.08 3.45 -6.03
C PHE A 64 7.72 4.78 -5.36
N GLU A 65 6.95 5.61 -6.05
CA GLU A 65 6.36 6.83 -5.51
C GLU A 65 4.86 6.62 -5.31
N ILE A 66 4.46 6.47 -4.04
CA ILE A 66 3.08 6.14 -3.68
C ILE A 66 2.36 7.40 -3.28
N SER A 67 1.24 7.66 -3.93
CA SER A 67 0.42 8.85 -3.70
C SER A 67 -1.05 8.58 -3.98
N VAL A 68 -1.90 9.51 -3.59
CA VAL A 68 -3.32 9.53 -3.97
C VAL A 68 -3.46 10.41 -5.20
N PRO A 69 -4.30 10.05 -6.19
CA PRO A 69 -4.53 10.90 -7.35
C PRO A 69 -5.02 12.29 -6.91
N ASN A 70 -4.18 13.30 -7.11
CA ASN A 70 -4.48 14.65 -6.67
C ASN A 70 -5.17 15.41 -7.80
N ARG A 71 -6.49 15.31 -7.87
CA ARG A 71 -7.35 16.28 -8.57
C ARG A 71 -8.32 16.82 -7.55
N ALA A 72 -8.18 18.10 -7.24
CA ALA A 72 -9.00 18.79 -6.24
C ALA A 72 -10.52 18.65 -6.48
N ASP A 73 -10.92 18.35 -7.72
CA ASP A 73 -12.31 18.33 -8.17
C ASP A 73 -12.86 16.93 -8.48
N LEU A 74 -12.09 15.84 -8.26
CA LEU A 74 -12.55 14.50 -8.53
C LEU A 74 -12.82 13.73 -7.21
N PRO A 75 -13.91 12.95 -7.18
CA PRO A 75 -14.15 12.04 -6.06
C PRO A 75 -12.94 11.10 -5.90
N LYS A 76 -12.51 10.87 -4.66
CA LYS A 76 -11.48 9.90 -4.30
C LYS A 76 -12.06 8.49 -4.34
N GLY A 77 -11.18 7.49 -4.35
CA GLY A 77 -11.55 6.10 -4.19
C GLY A 77 -11.43 5.28 -5.48
N LYS A 78 -11.84 4.03 -5.38
CA LYS A 78 -11.70 2.98 -6.38
C LYS A 78 -12.16 3.37 -7.78
N LYS A 79 -13.32 4.03 -7.92
CA LYS A 79 -13.86 4.44 -9.22
C LYS A 79 -12.93 5.36 -10.01
N VAL A 80 -12.19 6.23 -9.32
CA VAL A 80 -11.20 7.11 -9.96
C VAL A 80 -10.05 6.28 -10.52
N LEU A 81 -9.55 5.34 -9.73
CA LEU A 81 -8.47 4.45 -10.16
C LEU A 81 -8.91 3.53 -11.30
N MET A 82 -10.12 3.00 -11.25
CA MET A 82 -10.69 2.23 -12.37
C MET A 82 -10.71 3.04 -13.67
N GLY A 83 -11.11 4.30 -13.62
CA GLY A 83 -11.06 5.19 -14.77
C GLY A 83 -9.63 5.46 -15.31
N MET A 84 -8.60 5.11 -14.54
CA MET A 84 -7.20 5.21 -14.94
C MET A 84 -6.62 3.91 -15.50
N ILE A 85 -7.33 2.78 -15.46
CA ILE A 85 -6.88 1.49 -16.00
C ILE A 85 -6.32 1.61 -17.43
N PRO A 86 -6.96 2.32 -18.37
CA PRO A 86 -6.41 2.46 -19.72
C PRO A 86 -5.06 3.17 -19.81
N ARG A 87 -4.67 3.90 -18.76
CA ARG A 87 -3.39 4.62 -18.66
C ARG A 87 -2.37 3.90 -17.81
N SER A 88 -2.77 2.82 -17.14
CA SER A 88 -1.87 2.04 -16.31
C SER A 88 -0.80 1.35 -17.14
N SER A 89 0.40 1.26 -16.60
CA SER A 89 1.58 0.75 -17.28
C SER A 89 2.63 0.27 -16.28
N GLU A 90 3.77 -0.21 -16.76
CA GLU A 90 4.92 -0.52 -15.92
C GLU A 90 5.45 0.66 -15.09
N GLU A 91 5.10 1.89 -15.48
CA GLU A 91 5.48 3.13 -14.80
C GLU A 91 4.33 3.75 -14.00
N LEU A 92 3.11 3.21 -14.15
CA LEU A 92 1.92 3.65 -13.45
C LEU A 92 1.10 2.46 -12.95
N ILE A 93 1.24 2.15 -11.69
CA ILE A 93 0.54 1.08 -10.99
C ILE A 93 -0.64 1.66 -10.21
N LEU A 94 -1.74 0.95 -10.20
CA LEU A 94 -2.94 1.28 -9.44
C LEU A 94 -3.12 0.24 -8.32
N CYS A 95 -3.41 0.69 -7.11
CA CYS A 95 -3.61 -0.19 -5.96
C CYS A 95 -4.95 0.14 -5.29
N VAL A 96 -5.79 -0.86 -5.16
CA VAL A 96 -7.16 -0.74 -4.64
C VAL A 96 -7.45 -1.78 -3.58
N ASP A 97 -8.46 -1.51 -2.77
CA ASP A 97 -9.08 -2.54 -1.97
C ASP A 97 -9.91 -3.47 -2.86
N SER A 98 -9.87 -4.76 -2.53
CA SER A 98 -10.64 -5.74 -3.28
C SER A 98 -12.14 -5.50 -3.15
N ASP A 99 -12.59 -5.05 -1.98
CA ASP A 99 -13.98 -5.18 -1.58
C ASP A 99 -14.39 -6.65 -1.74
N PHE A 100 -15.32 -6.94 -2.62
CA PHE A 100 -15.68 -8.32 -3.01
C PHE A 100 -15.22 -8.70 -4.41
N ASP A 101 -14.50 -7.82 -5.13
CA ASP A 101 -14.18 -8.04 -6.54
C ASP A 101 -13.33 -9.30 -6.77
N PHE A 102 -12.38 -9.59 -5.86
CA PHE A 102 -11.62 -10.83 -5.92
C PHE A 102 -12.50 -12.08 -5.76
N LEU A 103 -13.47 -12.04 -4.84
CA LEU A 103 -14.38 -13.15 -4.57
C LEU A 103 -15.42 -13.33 -5.68
N PHE A 104 -15.86 -12.23 -6.28
CA PHE A 104 -16.82 -12.27 -7.40
C PHE A 104 -16.18 -12.75 -8.69
N ALA A 105 -14.86 -12.68 -8.79
CA ALA A 105 -14.10 -13.07 -9.97
C ALA A 105 -14.63 -12.39 -11.24
N ASP A 106 -15.34 -13.13 -12.10
CA ASP A 106 -15.88 -12.65 -13.38
C ASP A 106 -17.40 -12.36 -13.35
N ARG A 107 -18.05 -12.43 -12.17
CA ARG A 107 -19.52 -12.34 -12.04
C ARG A 107 -20.06 -10.94 -12.27
N THR A 108 -19.30 -9.90 -11.98
CA THR A 108 -19.70 -8.52 -12.23
C THR A 108 -18.76 -7.88 -13.24
N GLU A 109 -19.21 -6.81 -13.91
CA GLU A 109 -18.38 -6.06 -14.84
C GLU A 109 -17.18 -5.45 -14.12
N GLN A 110 -17.43 -4.82 -12.95
CA GLN A 110 -16.38 -4.25 -12.12
C GLN A 110 -15.35 -5.28 -11.69
N SER A 111 -15.77 -6.43 -11.19
CA SER A 111 -14.83 -7.46 -10.74
C SER A 111 -14.00 -8.04 -11.89
N ARG A 112 -14.59 -8.20 -13.07
CA ARG A 112 -13.84 -8.60 -14.28
C ARG A 112 -12.77 -7.58 -14.64
N GLU A 113 -13.13 -6.29 -14.64
CA GLU A 113 -12.22 -5.20 -14.99
C GLU A 113 -11.05 -5.13 -14.00
N VAL A 114 -11.32 -5.15 -12.70
CA VAL A 114 -10.31 -5.11 -11.64
C VAL A 114 -9.38 -6.32 -11.72
N ASN A 115 -9.94 -7.53 -11.84
CA ASN A 115 -9.13 -8.77 -11.85
C ASN A 115 -8.35 -8.97 -13.15
N ALA A 116 -8.79 -8.40 -14.28
CA ALA A 116 -8.12 -8.51 -15.56
C ALA A 116 -7.06 -7.42 -15.78
N ALA A 117 -7.08 -6.34 -15.04
CA ALA A 117 -6.18 -5.20 -15.25
C ALA A 117 -4.76 -5.52 -14.81
N ARG A 118 -3.84 -5.65 -15.77
CA ARG A 118 -2.44 -6.09 -15.54
C ARG A 118 -1.65 -5.25 -14.54
N TYR A 119 -1.92 -3.95 -14.49
CA TYR A 119 -1.19 -3.00 -13.65
C TYR A 119 -2.06 -2.45 -12.51
N MET A 120 -3.15 -3.13 -12.19
CA MET A 120 -3.95 -2.88 -11.01
C MET A 120 -3.75 -4.02 -10.03
N PHE A 121 -3.26 -3.68 -8.85
CA PHE A 121 -3.12 -4.61 -7.72
C PHE A 121 -4.26 -4.37 -6.74
N HIS A 122 -4.77 -5.43 -6.17
CA HIS A 122 -5.82 -5.36 -5.16
C HIS A 122 -5.49 -6.25 -3.97
N THR A 123 -6.11 -5.97 -2.86
CA THR A 123 -6.05 -6.85 -1.70
C THR A 123 -6.79 -8.16 -1.99
N TYR A 124 -6.33 -9.29 -1.41
CA TYR A 124 -7.05 -10.57 -1.49
C TYR A 124 -8.15 -10.66 -0.42
N ALA A 125 -8.04 -9.87 0.64
CA ALA A 125 -9.10 -9.65 1.61
C ALA A 125 -9.94 -8.44 1.19
N TYR A 126 -11.03 -8.19 1.92
CA TYR A 126 -11.96 -7.11 1.60
C TYR A 126 -11.26 -5.75 1.49
N ALA A 127 -10.44 -5.41 2.48
CA ALA A 127 -9.74 -4.13 2.54
C ALA A 127 -8.37 -4.26 3.22
N THR A 128 -7.55 -3.21 3.15
CA THR A 128 -6.24 -3.14 3.82
C THR A 128 -6.35 -3.37 5.32
N GLU A 129 -7.45 -2.94 5.97
CA GLU A 129 -7.70 -3.15 7.40
C GLU A 129 -7.76 -4.64 7.79
N ASN A 130 -8.20 -5.52 6.91
CA ASN A 130 -8.21 -6.95 7.22
C ASN A 130 -6.80 -7.49 7.48
N PHE A 131 -5.79 -6.95 6.80
CA PHE A 131 -4.38 -7.29 7.05
C PHE A 131 -3.85 -6.59 8.30
N LEU A 132 -4.22 -5.33 8.51
CA LEU A 132 -3.82 -4.55 9.69
C LEU A 132 -4.39 -5.12 10.98
N CYS A 133 -5.62 -5.64 10.92
CA CYS A 133 -6.33 -6.25 12.05
C CYS A 133 -6.12 -7.77 12.16
N TYR A 134 -5.20 -8.35 11.40
CA TYR A 134 -4.90 -9.77 11.50
C TYR A 134 -4.41 -10.15 12.90
N ALA A 135 -4.97 -11.20 13.49
CA ALA A 135 -4.76 -11.57 14.89
C ALA A 135 -3.29 -11.62 15.36
N PRO A 136 -2.32 -12.15 14.59
CA PRO A 136 -0.91 -12.11 14.97
C PRO A 136 -0.33 -10.70 15.05
N SER A 137 -0.84 -9.72 14.30
CA SER A 137 -0.40 -8.32 14.37
C SER A 137 -1.11 -7.55 15.47
N LEU A 138 -2.36 -7.91 15.83
CA LEU A 138 -3.11 -7.28 16.91
C LEU A 138 -2.40 -7.41 18.26
N HIS A 139 -1.78 -8.56 18.55
CA HIS A 139 -0.99 -8.73 19.77
C HIS A 139 0.09 -7.66 19.91
N ASN A 140 0.85 -7.41 18.84
CA ASN A 140 1.89 -6.39 18.83
C ASN A 140 1.35 -4.97 18.98
N VAL A 141 0.19 -4.70 18.39
CA VAL A 141 -0.51 -3.41 18.52
C VAL A 141 -0.97 -3.21 19.95
N CYS A 142 -1.60 -4.21 20.56
CA CYS A 142 -2.05 -4.15 21.94
C CYS A 142 -0.88 -3.98 22.93
N VAL A 143 0.20 -4.73 22.75
CA VAL A 143 1.40 -4.62 23.61
C VAL A 143 2.02 -3.22 23.50
N LYS A 144 2.05 -2.61 22.32
CA LYS A 144 2.56 -1.24 22.16
C LYS A 144 1.63 -0.20 22.78
N ALA A 145 0.33 -0.35 22.58
CA ALA A 145 -0.66 0.56 23.16
C ALA A 145 -0.63 0.52 24.69
N THR A 146 -0.51 -0.66 25.30
CA THR A 146 -0.46 -0.82 26.76
C THR A 146 0.86 -0.35 27.37
N LYS A 147 1.99 -0.46 26.66
CA LYS A 147 3.27 0.09 27.14
C LYS A 147 3.29 1.60 27.21
N ASN A 148 2.48 2.27 26.39
CA ASN A 148 2.32 3.73 26.42
C ASN A 148 1.33 4.17 27.51
N LEU A 149 0.64 3.25 28.17
CA LEU A 149 -0.30 3.47 29.26
C LEU A 149 0.29 3.12 30.63
N SER A 150 1.61 2.90 30.72
CA SER A 150 2.26 2.75 32.03
C SER A 150 2.17 4.11 32.74
N LEU A 151 1.17 4.18 33.62
CA LEU A 151 1.01 5.16 34.68
C LEU A 151 2.23 5.15 35.61
#